data_3862cf3330d0883f85b204eb862fb1b3
#
_entry.id   3862cf3330d0883f85b204eb862fb1b3
#
_cell.length_a   1.000
_cell.length_b   1.000
_cell.length_c   1.000
_cell.angle_alpha   90.00
_cell.angle_beta   90.00
_cell.angle_gamma   90.00
#
_symmetry.space_group_name_H-M   'P 1'
#
loop_
_entity.id
_entity.type
_entity.pdbx_description
1 polymer ?
#
loop_
_entity_poly.entity_id
_entity_poly.type
_entity_poly.pdbx_seq_one_letter_code
_entity_poly.pdbx_strand_id
1 'polypeptide(L)'
;MFLRQSTVGREPLAIAMSGVRMGERLLQIGMDTPVVTGLLAAKPGLSGESAMVVPDDATAVSAKRAAENAGALVNIRVHALDALPFDRQVFDLVVVHNREGQLANLGDTRTQALQECRRVIRPGGRIIVIDKGTPSGLTAIFQSRKDPEARALTVKTLEAAGFRSVRPLGDRDGYSFVEGIKVEGSD
;
A
#
# COMPACT_ATOMS: atom_id res chain seq x y z
N MET A 1 11.55 12.32 38.89
CA MET A 1 10.58 11.23 38.56
C MET A 1 9.70 11.76 37.43
N PHE A 2 10.16 11.57 36.18
CA PHE A 2 9.43 12.04 35.02
C PHE A 2 8.43 10.96 34.59
N LEU A 3 7.16 11.26 34.74
CA LEU A 3 6.05 10.46 34.24
C LEU A 3 6.16 10.37 32.69
N ARG A 4 6.57 9.21 32.22
CA ARG A 4 6.45 8.83 30.81
C ARG A 4 4.95 8.76 30.50
N GLN A 5 4.40 9.83 29.94
CA GLN A 5 3.08 9.75 29.32
C GLN A 5 3.14 8.67 28.25
N SER A 6 2.53 7.53 28.54
CA SER A 6 2.20 6.55 27.53
C SER A 6 1.21 7.20 26.57
N THR A 7 1.72 7.64 25.42
CA THR A 7 0.89 7.87 24.25
C THR A 7 0.22 6.54 23.94
N VAL A 8 -1.01 6.38 24.40
CA VAL A 8 -1.92 5.36 23.87
C VAL A 8 -1.98 5.66 22.38
N GLY A 9 -1.27 4.83 21.59
CA GLY A 9 -0.92 5.12 20.21
C GLY A 9 -2.18 5.20 19.38
N ARG A 10 -2.50 6.40 18.89
CA ARG A 10 -3.42 6.53 17.77
C ARG A 10 -2.92 5.60 16.66
N GLU A 11 -3.79 4.75 16.18
CA GLU A 11 -3.50 3.91 15.01
C GLU A 11 -2.94 4.80 13.90
N PRO A 12 -1.79 4.45 13.29
CA PRO A 12 -1.21 5.24 12.23
C PRO A 12 -2.25 5.48 11.12
N LEU A 13 -2.30 6.70 10.62
CA LEU A 13 -3.30 7.11 9.61
C LEU A 13 -3.33 6.16 8.40
N ALA A 14 -2.15 5.69 7.96
CA ALA A 14 -2.04 4.74 6.86
C ALA A 14 -2.85 3.45 7.09
N ILE A 15 -2.92 2.98 8.35
CA ILE A 15 -3.70 1.79 8.71
C ILE A 15 -5.21 2.09 8.60
N ALA A 16 -5.65 3.18 9.22
CA ALA A 16 -7.06 3.58 9.20
C ALA A 16 -7.55 3.86 7.77
N MET A 17 -6.76 4.56 6.95
CA MET A 17 -7.10 4.93 5.58
C MET A 17 -7.01 3.76 4.59
N SER A 18 -6.22 2.73 4.88
CA SER A 18 -6.18 1.52 4.05
C SER A 18 -7.51 0.77 4.06
N GLY A 19 -8.29 0.96 5.11
CA GLY A 19 -9.57 0.29 5.29
C GLY A 19 -9.49 -1.23 5.35
N VAL A 20 -8.29 -1.81 5.64
CA VAL A 20 -8.10 -3.26 5.78
C VAL A 20 -8.95 -3.79 6.93
N ARG A 21 -9.62 -4.93 6.72
CA ARG A 21 -10.54 -5.54 7.66
C ARG A 21 -10.05 -6.89 8.13
N MET A 22 -10.50 -7.29 9.32
CA MET A 22 -10.29 -8.64 9.81
C MET A 22 -10.91 -9.66 8.84
N GLY A 23 -10.19 -10.76 8.58
CA GLY A 23 -10.62 -11.82 7.68
C GLY A 23 -10.32 -11.58 6.20
N GLU A 24 -9.86 -10.38 5.81
CA GLU A 24 -9.48 -10.11 4.42
C GLU A 24 -8.16 -10.80 4.04
N ARG A 25 -8.02 -11.08 2.74
CA ARG A 25 -6.76 -11.49 2.11
C ARG A 25 -6.07 -10.24 1.58
N LEU A 26 -5.03 -9.83 2.29
CA LEU A 26 -4.26 -8.61 2.02
C LEU A 26 -2.96 -8.93 1.27
N LEU A 27 -2.70 -8.17 0.20
CA LEU A 27 -1.38 -8.09 -0.41
C LEU A 27 -0.81 -6.69 -0.22
N GLN A 28 0.41 -6.59 0.32
CA GLN A 28 1.18 -5.36 0.34
C GLN A 28 2.25 -5.41 -0.76
N ILE A 29 2.37 -4.34 -1.53
CA ILE A 29 3.40 -4.13 -2.56
C ILE A 29 4.37 -3.08 -2.05
N GLY A 30 5.64 -3.45 -1.95
CA GLY A 30 6.66 -2.60 -1.32
C GLY A 30 6.53 -2.51 0.19
N MET A 31 7.17 -1.52 0.78
CA MET A 31 7.22 -1.33 2.22
C MET A 31 7.18 0.16 2.57
N ASP A 32 6.43 0.54 3.61
CA ASP A 32 6.52 1.83 4.29
C ASP A 32 7.49 1.73 5.48
N THR A 33 7.24 2.48 6.54
CA THR A 33 7.97 2.30 7.80
C THR A 33 7.69 0.91 8.38
N PRO A 34 8.62 0.32 9.12
CA PRO A 34 8.41 -1.00 9.74
C PRO A 34 7.13 -1.07 10.58
N VAL A 35 6.79 0.02 11.28
CA VAL A 35 5.58 0.08 12.11
C VAL A 35 4.32 -0.01 11.24
N VAL A 36 4.20 0.80 10.20
CA VAL A 36 3.03 0.80 9.30
C VAL A 36 2.90 -0.55 8.60
N THR A 37 3.99 -1.05 8.04
CA THR A 37 4.05 -2.34 7.33
C THR A 37 3.59 -3.49 8.22
N GLY A 38 4.15 -3.60 9.43
CA GLY A 38 3.81 -4.67 10.38
C GLY A 38 2.36 -4.58 10.86
N LEU A 39 1.89 -3.39 11.22
CA LEU A 39 0.50 -3.20 11.69
C LEU A 39 -0.52 -3.50 10.59
N LEU A 40 -0.25 -3.10 9.33
CA LEU A 40 -1.10 -3.49 8.19
C LEU A 40 -1.14 -5.00 8.03
N ALA A 41 0.01 -5.67 8.12
CA ALA A 41 0.10 -7.11 8.00
C ALA A 41 -0.68 -7.86 9.10
N ALA A 42 -0.77 -7.28 10.30
CA ALA A 42 -1.49 -7.86 11.44
C ALA A 42 -3.02 -7.68 11.37
N LYS A 43 -3.52 -6.69 10.61
CA LYS A 43 -4.95 -6.35 10.57
C LYS A 43 -5.89 -7.48 10.12
N PRO A 44 -5.56 -8.30 9.10
CA PRO A 44 -6.42 -9.42 8.72
C PRO A 44 -6.63 -10.44 9.84
N GLY A 45 -5.72 -10.52 10.80
CA GLY A 45 -5.76 -11.46 11.90
C GLY A 45 -5.66 -12.92 11.44
N LEU A 46 -5.99 -13.85 12.34
CA LEU A 46 -5.88 -15.30 12.08
C LEU A 46 -6.92 -15.84 11.09
N SER A 47 -8.01 -15.11 10.88
CA SER A 47 -9.06 -15.48 9.94
C SER A 47 -8.83 -14.98 8.51
N GLY A 48 -7.85 -14.10 8.33
CA GLY A 48 -7.42 -13.59 7.04
C GLY A 48 -6.03 -14.06 6.65
N GLU A 49 -5.53 -13.51 5.57
CA GLU A 49 -4.19 -13.80 5.06
C GLU A 49 -3.44 -12.51 4.76
N SER A 50 -2.14 -12.49 5.03
CA SER A 50 -1.25 -11.40 4.65
C SER A 50 -0.12 -11.90 3.78
N ALA A 51 0.07 -11.25 2.64
CA ALA A 51 1.20 -11.46 1.74
C ALA A 51 1.89 -10.14 1.42
N MET A 52 3.16 -10.22 1.04
CA MET A 52 3.93 -9.06 0.58
C MET A 52 4.77 -9.42 -0.64
N VAL A 53 4.89 -8.47 -1.56
CA VAL A 53 5.90 -8.49 -2.62
C VAL A 53 6.82 -7.29 -2.43
N VAL A 54 8.11 -7.56 -2.40
CA VAL A 54 9.16 -6.57 -2.19
C VAL A 54 10.24 -6.70 -3.28
N PRO A 55 11.01 -5.62 -3.55
CA PRO A 55 11.93 -5.60 -4.69
C PRO A 55 13.22 -6.40 -4.47
N ASP A 56 13.62 -6.64 -3.22
CA ASP A 56 14.91 -7.22 -2.89
C ASP A 56 14.91 -7.93 -1.52
N ASP A 57 15.95 -8.73 -1.28
CA ASP A 57 16.12 -9.51 -0.06
C ASP A 57 16.33 -8.65 1.18
N ALA A 58 16.95 -7.48 1.07
CA ALA A 58 17.16 -6.57 2.20
C ALA A 58 15.82 -6.02 2.70
N THR A 59 14.95 -5.65 1.75
CA THR A 59 13.58 -5.23 2.06
C THR A 59 12.76 -6.40 2.62
N ALA A 60 12.94 -7.62 2.12
CA ALA A 60 12.26 -8.81 2.64
C ALA A 60 12.64 -9.10 4.09
N VAL A 61 13.91 -8.99 4.46
CA VAL A 61 14.39 -9.15 5.85
C VAL A 61 13.76 -8.07 6.74
N SER A 62 13.70 -6.82 6.28
CA SER A 62 13.10 -5.71 7.02
C SER A 62 11.59 -5.90 7.22
N ALA A 63 10.89 -6.33 6.17
CA ALA A 63 9.46 -6.62 6.20
C ALA A 63 9.14 -7.79 7.14
N LYS A 64 9.94 -8.87 7.11
CA LYS A 64 9.79 -10.01 8.01
C LYS A 64 9.90 -9.59 9.48
N ARG A 65 10.93 -8.82 9.81
CA ARG A 65 11.11 -8.29 11.17
C ARG A 65 9.96 -7.38 11.60
N ALA A 66 9.45 -6.55 10.68
CA ALA A 66 8.30 -5.70 10.95
C ALA A 66 7.05 -6.50 11.25
N ALA A 67 6.79 -7.56 10.49
CA ALA A 67 5.66 -8.48 10.70
C ALA A 67 5.78 -9.23 12.04
N GLU A 68 6.95 -9.80 12.33
CA GLU A 68 7.23 -10.48 13.61
C GLU A 68 7.00 -9.56 14.81
N ASN A 69 7.48 -8.31 14.76
CA ASN A 69 7.28 -7.32 15.81
C ASN A 69 5.80 -6.93 16.02
N ALA A 70 4.98 -7.06 14.98
CA ALA A 70 3.55 -6.82 15.04
C ALA A 70 2.73 -8.09 15.34
N GLY A 71 3.38 -9.25 15.51
CA GLY A 71 2.71 -10.53 15.72
C GLY A 71 1.94 -11.04 14.49
N ALA A 72 2.34 -10.63 13.29
CA ALA A 72 1.69 -11.01 12.04
C ALA A 72 2.40 -12.18 11.36
N LEU A 73 1.61 -13.09 10.79
CA LEU A 73 2.09 -14.11 9.85
C LEU A 73 1.97 -13.56 8.44
N VAL A 74 3.08 -13.50 7.70
CA VAL A 74 3.12 -12.90 6.36
C VAL A 74 3.90 -13.79 5.40
N ASN A 75 3.33 -14.05 4.22
CA ASN A 75 4.02 -14.68 3.10
C ASN A 75 4.75 -13.59 2.30
N ILE A 76 6.07 -13.49 2.45
CA ILE A 76 6.90 -12.47 1.78
C ILE A 76 7.61 -13.11 0.58
N ARG A 77 7.51 -12.43 -0.57
CA ARG A 77 8.17 -12.83 -1.82
C ARG A 77 8.98 -11.67 -2.40
N VAL A 78 10.19 -11.96 -2.83
CA VAL A 78 11.00 -11.04 -3.64
C VAL A 78 10.67 -11.28 -5.10
N HIS A 79 10.03 -10.31 -5.75
CA HIS A 79 9.60 -10.47 -7.14
C HIS A 79 9.40 -9.11 -7.83
N ALA A 80 9.49 -9.11 -9.17
CA ALA A 80 9.14 -7.97 -9.98
C ALA A 80 7.62 -7.71 -9.97
N LEU A 81 7.22 -6.46 -10.17
CA LEU A 81 5.81 -6.06 -10.05
C LEU A 81 5.00 -6.29 -11.34
N ASP A 82 5.67 -6.49 -12.47
CA ASP A 82 5.08 -6.74 -13.78
C ASP A 82 4.60 -8.19 -13.99
N ALA A 83 4.90 -9.08 -13.04
CA ALA A 83 4.46 -10.48 -13.03
C ALA A 83 4.34 -11.00 -11.60
N LEU A 84 3.25 -10.66 -10.89
CA LEU A 84 3.08 -11.05 -9.49
C LEU A 84 2.95 -12.58 -9.32
N PRO A 85 3.67 -13.19 -8.34
CA PRO A 85 3.73 -14.64 -8.16
C PRO A 85 2.49 -15.20 -7.42
N PHE A 86 1.31 -14.78 -7.82
CA PHE A 86 0.03 -15.22 -7.25
C PHE A 86 -0.99 -15.52 -8.35
N ASP A 87 -1.94 -16.39 -8.04
CA ASP A 87 -3.07 -16.68 -8.91
C ASP A 87 -4.00 -15.48 -9.08
N ARG A 88 -4.89 -15.56 -10.06
CA ARG A 88 -5.92 -14.54 -10.31
C ARG A 88 -6.93 -14.53 -9.16
N GLN A 89 -7.42 -13.35 -8.81
CA GLN A 89 -8.58 -13.17 -7.92
C GLN A 89 -8.39 -13.75 -6.50
N VAL A 90 -7.17 -13.65 -5.98
CA VAL A 90 -6.82 -14.18 -4.66
C VAL A 90 -7.12 -13.19 -3.55
N PHE A 91 -6.86 -11.89 -3.77
CA PHE A 91 -6.87 -10.89 -2.72
C PHE A 91 -8.13 -10.02 -2.68
N ASP A 92 -8.56 -9.66 -1.49
CA ASP A 92 -9.63 -8.68 -1.23
C ASP A 92 -9.11 -7.25 -1.37
N LEU A 93 -7.89 -7.02 -0.92
CA LEU A 93 -7.23 -5.73 -0.87
C LEU A 93 -5.77 -5.85 -1.28
N VAL A 94 -5.35 -4.96 -2.19
CA VAL A 94 -3.94 -4.70 -2.46
C VAL A 94 -3.59 -3.30 -1.96
N VAL A 95 -2.56 -3.18 -1.14
CA VAL A 95 -1.98 -1.91 -0.68
C VAL A 95 -0.64 -1.71 -1.36
N VAL A 96 -0.51 -0.65 -2.12
CA VAL A 96 0.74 -0.26 -2.78
C VAL A 96 1.40 0.87 -2.00
N HIS A 97 2.56 0.62 -1.45
CA HIS A 97 3.39 1.63 -0.79
C HIS A 97 4.21 2.37 -1.83
N ASN A 98 3.69 3.48 -2.32
CA ASN A 98 4.37 4.33 -3.31
C ASN A 98 5.26 5.36 -2.62
N ARG A 99 6.24 4.88 -1.90
CA ARG A 99 7.20 5.74 -1.23
C ARG A 99 8.19 6.31 -2.24
N GLU A 100 8.43 7.62 -2.16
CA GLU A 100 9.39 8.32 -3.04
C GLU A 100 9.10 8.15 -4.54
N GLY A 101 7.82 7.96 -4.90
CA GLY A 101 7.40 7.83 -6.29
C GLY A 101 7.86 6.53 -6.97
N GLN A 102 8.01 5.43 -6.23
CA GLN A 102 8.44 4.14 -6.79
C GLN A 102 7.60 3.71 -8.00
N LEU A 103 6.28 3.96 -7.99
CA LEU A 103 5.44 3.73 -9.16
C LEU A 103 5.83 4.63 -10.35
N ALA A 104 6.27 5.87 -10.10
CA ALA A 104 6.75 6.76 -11.15
C ALA A 104 8.05 6.23 -11.79
N ASN A 105 8.91 5.61 -10.96
CA ASN A 105 10.18 5.06 -11.41
C ASN A 105 10.03 3.80 -12.29
N LEU A 106 8.85 3.17 -12.31
CA LEU A 106 8.56 2.04 -13.20
C LEU A 106 8.42 2.46 -14.68
N GLY A 107 8.33 3.77 -14.98
CA GLY A 107 8.22 4.24 -16.36
C GLY A 107 7.05 3.58 -17.11
N ASP A 108 7.33 2.98 -18.25
CA ASP A 108 6.34 2.35 -19.12
C ASP A 108 5.72 1.07 -18.51
N THR A 109 6.42 0.40 -17.60
CA THR A 109 5.92 -0.83 -16.95
C THR A 109 4.94 -0.55 -15.81
N ARG A 110 4.72 0.72 -15.43
CA ARG A 110 3.81 1.12 -14.34
C ARG A 110 2.39 0.61 -14.54
N THR A 111 1.86 0.78 -15.74
CA THR A 111 0.49 0.32 -16.05
C THR A 111 0.40 -1.19 -15.96
N GLN A 112 1.40 -1.92 -16.47
CA GLN A 112 1.47 -3.37 -16.38
C GLN A 112 1.53 -3.85 -14.92
N ALA A 113 2.34 -3.22 -14.07
CA ALA A 113 2.40 -3.53 -12.64
C ALA A 113 1.03 -3.36 -11.95
N LEU A 114 0.29 -2.30 -12.29
CA LEU A 114 -1.05 -2.08 -11.74
C LEU A 114 -2.11 -3.03 -12.36
N GLN A 115 -1.94 -3.45 -13.61
CA GLN A 115 -2.75 -4.51 -14.21
C GLN A 115 -2.53 -5.85 -13.51
N GLU A 116 -1.29 -6.18 -13.11
CA GLU A 116 -1.00 -7.35 -12.30
C GLU A 116 -1.65 -7.26 -10.90
N CYS A 117 -1.59 -6.09 -10.25
CA CYS A 117 -2.37 -5.86 -9.02
C CYS A 117 -3.86 -6.13 -9.24
N ARG A 118 -4.42 -5.64 -10.37
CA ARG A 118 -5.83 -5.87 -10.72
C ARG A 118 -6.11 -7.35 -11.00
N ARG A 119 -5.20 -8.06 -11.66
CA ARG A 119 -5.33 -9.49 -11.93
C ARG A 119 -5.49 -10.30 -10.65
N VAL A 120 -4.68 -10.02 -9.64
CA VAL A 120 -4.67 -10.77 -8.37
C VAL A 120 -5.79 -10.38 -7.42
N ILE A 121 -6.42 -9.21 -7.60
CA ILE A 121 -7.59 -8.76 -6.83
C ILE A 121 -8.83 -9.50 -7.35
N ARG A 122 -9.70 -9.98 -6.44
CA ARG A 122 -11.00 -10.57 -6.79
C ARG A 122 -12.01 -9.50 -7.28
N PRO A 123 -13.06 -9.87 -8.01
CA PRO A 123 -14.17 -8.96 -8.30
C PRO A 123 -14.76 -8.36 -6.99
N GLY A 124 -15.02 -7.06 -7.00
CA GLY A 124 -15.45 -6.31 -5.82
C GLY A 124 -14.32 -5.99 -4.82
N GLY A 125 -13.12 -6.50 -5.02
CA GLY A 125 -11.93 -6.13 -4.26
C GLY A 125 -11.39 -4.76 -4.67
N ARG A 126 -10.42 -4.26 -3.91
CA ARG A 126 -9.92 -2.90 -4.06
C ARG A 126 -8.41 -2.79 -4.00
N ILE A 127 -7.89 -1.74 -4.59
CA ILE A 127 -6.51 -1.30 -4.45
C ILE A 127 -6.48 0.03 -3.70
N ILE A 128 -5.50 0.18 -2.81
CA ILE A 128 -5.16 1.46 -2.16
C ILE A 128 -3.70 1.78 -2.49
N VAL A 129 -3.48 2.91 -3.12
CA VAL A 129 -2.12 3.46 -3.29
C VAL A 129 -1.88 4.47 -2.18
N ILE A 130 -0.83 4.23 -1.41
CA ILE A 130 -0.37 5.10 -0.32
C ILE A 130 0.87 5.83 -0.81
N ASP A 131 0.72 7.10 -1.17
CA ASP A 131 1.83 7.97 -1.53
C ASP A 131 2.36 8.67 -0.28
N LYS A 132 3.67 8.61 -0.08
CA LYS A 132 4.37 9.40 0.93
C LYS A 132 5.43 10.23 0.27
N GLY A 133 5.17 11.53 0.17
CA GLY A 133 6.14 12.50 -0.33
C GLY A 133 7.37 12.59 0.58
N THR A 134 8.55 12.71 -0.01
CA THR A 134 9.76 13.09 0.71
C THR A 134 9.76 14.59 0.94
N PRO A 135 9.93 15.07 2.20
CA PRO A 135 10.19 16.48 2.43
C PRO A 135 11.54 16.83 1.78
N SER A 136 11.55 17.59 0.70
CA SER A 136 12.76 18.01 0.01
C SER A 136 13.14 19.45 0.40
N GLY A 137 14.31 19.63 1.00
CA GLY A 137 14.99 20.92 1.23
C GLY A 137 14.41 21.79 2.35
N LEU A 138 14.90 23.04 2.45
CA LEU A 138 14.50 24.06 3.42
C LEU A 138 13.01 24.46 3.35
N THR A 139 12.31 24.05 2.31
CA THR A 139 10.88 24.25 2.12
C THR A 139 10.02 23.19 2.81
N ALA A 140 10.61 22.17 3.41
CA ALA A 140 9.90 21.09 4.12
C ALA A 140 8.99 21.61 5.25
N ILE A 141 9.32 22.76 5.84
CA ILE A 141 8.53 23.41 6.91
C ILE A 141 7.23 24.02 6.35
N PHE A 142 7.21 24.37 5.06
CA PHE A 142 6.05 24.99 4.38
C PHE A 142 5.35 24.07 3.39
N GLN A 143 5.95 22.93 3.03
CA GLN A 143 5.42 21.97 2.06
C GLN A 143 4.89 20.69 2.74
N SER A 144 3.94 20.84 3.65
CA SER A 144 2.83 19.89 3.76
C SER A 144 1.92 20.00 2.52
N ARG A 145 2.48 20.45 1.41
CA ARG A 145 1.71 20.67 0.17
C ARG A 145 1.61 19.34 -0.58
N LYS A 146 0.41 18.79 -0.49
CA LYS A 146 -0.29 18.04 -1.52
C LYS A 146 0.42 18.25 -2.86
N ASP A 147 0.96 17.19 -3.45
CA ASP A 147 1.31 17.21 -4.86
C ASP A 147 0.07 16.77 -5.66
N PRO A 148 -0.76 17.73 -6.12
CA PRO A 148 -1.98 17.42 -6.87
C PRO A 148 -1.66 16.76 -8.20
N GLU A 149 -0.47 16.96 -8.75
CA GLU A 149 -0.04 16.36 -10.02
C GLU A 149 0.30 14.88 -9.82
N ALA A 150 1.08 14.54 -8.78
CA ALA A 150 1.39 13.15 -8.44
C ALA A 150 0.12 12.35 -8.16
N ARG A 151 -0.81 12.92 -7.40
CA ARG A 151 -2.10 12.27 -7.13
C ARG A 151 -2.95 12.11 -8.39
N ALA A 152 -3.03 13.13 -9.24
CA ALA A 152 -3.75 13.04 -10.51
C ALA A 152 -3.13 11.99 -11.43
N LEU A 153 -1.80 11.85 -11.41
CA LEU A 153 -1.11 10.80 -12.13
C LEU A 153 -1.48 9.42 -11.60
N THR A 154 -1.52 9.23 -10.27
CA THR A 154 -1.92 7.97 -9.63
C THR A 154 -3.36 7.61 -10.03
N VAL A 155 -4.30 8.55 -9.99
CA VAL A 155 -5.69 8.33 -10.44
C VAL A 155 -5.73 7.88 -11.89
N LYS A 156 -5.11 8.63 -12.81
CA LYS A 156 -5.08 8.30 -14.24
C LYS A 156 -4.46 6.93 -14.52
N THR A 157 -3.41 6.57 -13.78
CA THR A 157 -2.72 5.30 -13.98
C THR A 157 -3.57 4.12 -13.48
N LEU A 158 -4.30 4.28 -12.38
CA LEU A 158 -5.25 3.27 -11.89
C LEU A 158 -6.42 3.08 -12.88
N GLU A 159 -6.96 4.18 -13.43
CA GLU A 159 -8.01 4.11 -14.47
C GLU A 159 -7.51 3.42 -15.73
N ALA A 160 -6.29 3.74 -16.19
CA ALA A 160 -5.65 3.10 -17.34
C ALA A 160 -5.37 1.60 -17.09
N ALA A 161 -5.08 1.19 -15.85
CA ALA A 161 -4.96 -0.21 -15.48
C ALA A 161 -6.30 -0.95 -15.36
N GLY A 162 -7.43 -0.27 -15.58
CA GLY A 162 -8.77 -0.85 -15.63
C GLY A 162 -9.53 -0.84 -14.29
N PHE A 163 -9.03 -0.16 -13.26
CA PHE A 163 -9.80 0.06 -12.04
C PHE A 163 -10.95 1.06 -12.31
N ARG A 164 -12.03 0.93 -11.54
CA ARG A 164 -13.20 1.80 -11.59
C ARG A 164 -13.40 2.50 -10.26
N SER A 165 -14.28 3.51 -10.25
CA SER A 165 -14.55 4.31 -9.04
C SER A 165 -13.27 4.81 -8.38
N VAL A 166 -12.27 5.17 -9.20
CA VAL A 166 -10.98 5.65 -8.70
C VAL A 166 -11.19 7.02 -8.05
N ARG A 167 -10.75 7.14 -6.81
CA ARG A 167 -10.96 8.37 -6.04
C ARG A 167 -9.86 8.61 -5.01
N PRO A 168 -9.47 9.85 -4.79
CA PRO A 168 -8.68 10.20 -3.63
C PRO A 168 -9.53 10.07 -2.36
N LEU A 169 -8.96 9.44 -1.32
CA LEU A 169 -9.60 9.31 -0.01
C LEU A 169 -9.25 10.48 0.92
N GLY A 170 -8.08 11.09 0.73
CA GLY A 170 -7.62 12.23 1.50
C GLY A 170 -6.11 12.37 1.50
N ASP A 171 -5.66 13.52 2.01
CA ASP A 171 -4.25 13.84 2.22
C ASP A 171 -4.07 14.32 3.66
N ARG A 172 -3.17 13.69 4.41
CA ARG A 172 -2.87 14.09 5.78
C ARG A 172 -1.50 13.59 6.21
N ASP A 173 -0.81 14.37 7.02
CA ASP A 173 0.48 14.02 7.64
C ASP A 173 1.56 13.58 6.62
N GLY A 174 1.56 14.21 5.42
CA GLY A 174 2.48 13.89 4.33
C GLY A 174 2.11 12.63 3.53
N TYR A 175 0.97 12.01 3.83
CA TYR A 175 0.42 10.91 3.05
C TYR A 175 -0.72 11.38 2.14
N SER A 176 -0.80 10.76 0.96
CA SER A 176 -1.95 10.82 0.05
C SER A 176 -2.45 9.40 -0.22
N PHE A 177 -3.77 9.25 -0.29
CA PHE A 177 -4.41 7.95 -0.46
C PHE A 177 -5.34 7.99 -1.68
N VAL A 178 -5.16 7.01 -2.58
CA VAL A 178 -6.04 6.83 -3.75
C VAL A 178 -6.57 5.40 -3.76
N GLU A 179 -7.89 5.27 -3.87
CA GLU A 179 -8.59 3.98 -3.96
C GLU A 179 -9.04 3.72 -5.39
N GLY A 180 -9.01 2.46 -5.80
CA GLY A 180 -9.65 1.96 -7.01
C GLY A 180 -10.34 0.63 -6.75
N ILE A 181 -11.46 0.38 -7.43
CA ILE A 181 -12.26 -0.85 -7.28
C ILE A 181 -12.13 -1.71 -8.53
N LYS A 182 -11.93 -3.02 -8.34
CA LYS A 182 -12.10 -3.99 -9.43
C LYS A 182 -13.57 -4.37 -9.53
N VAL A 183 -14.25 -3.95 -10.61
CA VAL A 183 -15.62 -4.35 -10.87
C VAL A 183 -15.69 -5.68 -11.60
N GLU A 184 -16.81 -6.39 -11.47
CA GLU A 184 -17.09 -7.64 -12.12
C GLU A 184 -17.24 -7.44 -13.64
N GLY A 185 -16.73 -8.38 -14.45
CA GLY A 185 -16.95 -8.37 -15.92
C GLY A 185 -16.08 -7.39 -16.73
N SER A 186 -14.98 -6.88 -16.18
CA SER A 186 -14.04 -6.00 -16.89
C SER A 186 -12.69 -6.66 -17.19
N ASP A 187 -12.70 -7.96 -17.55
CA ASP A 187 -11.51 -8.69 -18.05
C ASP A 187 -11.42 -8.57 -19.58
#